data_34b732f70cbe3e369c9b102bbdf205c6
#
_entry.id   34b732f70cbe3e369c9b102bbdf205c6
#
_cell.length_a   1.000
_cell.length_b   1.000
_cell.length_c   1.000
_cell.angle_alpha   90.00
_cell.angle_beta   90.00
_cell.angle_gamma   90.00
#
_symmetry.space_group_name_H-M   'P 1'
#
loop_
_entity.id
_entity.type
_entity.pdbx_description
1 polymer ?
#
loop_
_entity_poly.entity_id
_entity_poly.type
_entity_poly.pdbx_seq_one_letter_code
_entity_poly.pdbx_strand_id
1 'polypeptide(L)'
;LSMEPVVCPPDDPFALTEEDLPKLFEQYEILAAEMIRRKKAGKGFTFYHYMIDLSHGPCIYKRISGCGSGTEYFAVTPWGDLYPCHQFVGDEAYKMGDIWNGITNEEIRQDFKMCNVYAREECRDCWARLRGQRLPRHRLDQRRLRLRLQAF
;
A
#
# COMPACT_ATOMS: atom_id res chain seq x y z
N LEU A 1 -8.68 10.72 10.32
CA LEU A 1 -8.95 10.76 8.88
C LEU A 1 -7.80 10.11 8.13
N SER A 2 -8.09 9.50 6.97
CA SER A 2 -7.11 8.94 6.05
C SER A 2 -7.58 9.14 4.61
N MET A 3 -6.64 9.28 3.69
CA MET A 3 -6.89 9.26 2.24
C MET A 3 -5.97 8.20 1.64
N GLU A 4 -6.56 7.26 0.92
CA GLU A 4 -5.81 6.20 0.27
C GLU A 4 -5.97 6.32 -1.25
N PRO A 5 -4.88 6.32 -2.03
CA PRO A 5 -4.98 6.24 -3.48
C PRO A 5 -5.71 4.96 -3.88
N VAL A 6 -6.59 5.08 -4.86
CA VAL A 6 -7.25 3.91 -5.46
C VAL A 6 -6.21 3.06 -6.18
N VAL A 7 -6.27 1.75 -6.01
CA VAL A 7 -5.46 0.79 -6.78
C VAL A 7 -6.27 0.39 -8.02
N CYS A 8 -5.91 0.94 -9.16
CA CYS A 8 -6.60 0.74 -10.43
C CYS A 8 -5.59 0.74 -11.59
N PRO A 9 -5.97 0.28 -12.79
CA PRO A 9 -5.15 0.41 -13.99
C PRO A 9 -4.80 1.88 -14.30
N PRO A 10 -3.65 2.17 -14.91
CA PRO A 10 -3.23 3.56 -15.18
C PRO A 10 -4.15 4.34 -16.11
N ASP A 11 -4.95 3.66 -16.91
CA ASP A 11 -5.94 4.21 -17.84
C ASP A 11 -7.32 4.43 -17.22
N ASP A 12 -7.48 4.06 -15.94
CA ASP A 12 -8.71 4.30 -15.19
C ASP A 12 -8.84 5.81 -14.86
N PRO A 13 -10.03 6.41 -15.01
CA PRO A 13 -10.24 7.83 -14.69
C PRO A 13 -10.00 8.20 -13.23
N PHE A 14 -9.90 7.22 -12.34
CA PHE A 14 -9.56 7.41 -10.92
C PHE A 14 -8.08 7.18 -10.61
N ALA A 15 -7.26 6.80 -11.61
CA ALA A 15 -5.83 6.62 -11.42
C ALA A 15 -5.15 7.95 -11.15
N LEU A 16 -4.31 8.00 -10.12
CA LEU A 16 -3.40 9.13 -9.91
C LEU A 16 -2.18 8.96 -10.82
N THR A 17 -1.88 10.00 -11.57
CA THR A 17 -0.74 10.09 -12.49
C THR A 17 0.32 11.04 -11.95
N GLU A 18 1.48 11.11 -12.61
CA GLU A 18 2.52 12.08 -12.26
C GLU A 18 2.05 13.53 -12.44
N GLU A 19 1.11 13.77 -13.36
CA GLU A 19 0.53 15.10 -13.61
C GLU A 19 -0.32 15.59 -12.44
N ASP A 20 -0.86 14.69 -11.62
CA ASP A 20 -1.65 15.00 -10.44
C ASP A 20 -0.79 15.36 -9.22
N LEU A 21 0.49 14.99 -9.21
CA LEU A 21 1.36 15.17 -8.05
C LEU A 21 1.49 16.64 -7.58
N PRO A 22 1.66 17.63 -8.45
CA PRO A 22 1.74 19.03 -8.01
C PRO A 22 0.49 19.49 -7.26
N LYS A 23 -0.70 19.12 -7.77
CA LYS A 23 -1.97 19.42 -7.14
C LYS A 23 -2.14 18.64 -5.83
N LEU A 24 -1.70 17.40 -5.79
CA LEU A 24 -1.73 16.60 -4.57
C LEU A 24 -0.87 17.22 -3.48
N PHE A 25 0.34 17.65 -3.78
CA PHE A 25 1.22 18.33 -2.82
C PHE A 25 0.60 19.63 -2.30
N GLU A 26 0.04 20.46 -3.17
CA GLU A 26 -0.69 21.67 -2.77
C GLU A 26 -1.81 21.36 -1.76
N GLN A 27 -2.61 20.32 -2.02
CA GLN A 27 -3.69 19.92 -1.11
C GLN A 27 -3.16 19.40 0.23
N TYR A 28 -2.02 18.72 0.26
CA TYR A 28 -1.39 18.33 1.51
C TYR A 28 -0.89 19.54 2.31
N GLU A 29 -0.33 20.56 1.66
CA GLU A 29 0.09 21.81 2.34
C GLU A 29 -1.11 22.56 2.93
N ILE A 30 -2.21 22.69 2.17
CA ILE A 30 -3.46 23.29 2.64
C ILE A 30 -4.00 22.54 3.86
N LEU A 31 -4.02 21.19 3.79
CA LEU A 31 -4.46 20.33 4.89
C LEU A 31 -3.59 20.53 6.13
N ALA A 32 -2.27 20.59 5.98
CA ALA A 32 -1.34 20.82 7.09
C ALA A 32 -1.59 22.16 7.77
N ALA A 33 -1.75 23.23 7.00
CA ALA A 33 -2.04 24.55 7.51
C ALA A 33 -3.36 24.56 8.29
N GLU A 34 -4.41 23.94 7.75
CA GLU A 34 -5.71 23.84 8.41
C GLU A 34 -5.65 23.00 9.71
N MET A 35 -4.90 21.91 9.72
CA MET A 35 -4.67 21.11 10.93
C MET A 35 -4.02 21.92 12.04
N ILE A 36 -2.99 22.72 11.70
CA ILE A 36 -2.31 23.60 12.65
C ILE A 36 -3.30 24.66 13.19
N ARG A 37 -4.04 25.30 12.29
CA ARG A 37 -5.04 26.31 12.67
C ARG A 37 -6.09 25.75 13.63
N ARG A 38 -6.64 24.57 13.31
CA ARG A 38 -7.64 23.90 14.15
C ARG A 38 -7.06 23.46 15.48
N LYS A 39 -5.84 22.92 15.49
CA LYS A 39 -5.17 22.51 16.73
C LYS A 39 -5.01 23.68 17.68
N LYS A 40 -4.60 24.87 17.19
CA LYS A 40 -4.49 26.11 17.97
C LYS A 40 -5.86 26.57 18.54
N ALA A 41 -6.95 26.30 17.83
CA ALA A 41 -8.30 26.62 18.26
C ALA A 41 -8.96 25.54 19.16
N GLY A 42 -8.22 24.54 19.61
CA GLY A 42 -8.77 23.43 20.42
C GLY A 42 -9.70 22.47 19.65
N LYS A 43 -9.77 22.56 18.31
CA LYS A 43 -10.62 21.77 17.42
C LYS A 43 -9.78 20.85 16.50
N GLY A 44 -8.65 20.37 17.01
CA GLY A 44 -7.74 19.52 16.27
C GLY A 44 -8.38 18.19 15.82
N PHE A 45 -7.85 17.63 14.76
CA PHE A 45 -8.15 16.28 14.30
C PHE A 45 -6.85 15.56 13.90
N THR A 46 -6.93 14.24 13.76
CA THR A 46 -5.80 13.39 13.35
C THR A 46 -5.95 13.01 11.89
N PHE A 47 -4.86 13.20 11.13
CA PHE A 47 -4.74 12.71 9.76
C PHE A 47 -3.61 11.68 9.71
N TYR A 48 -3.92 10.47 9.26
CA TYR A 48 -3.04 9.30 9.38
C TYR A 48 -1.68 9.49 8.70
N HIS A 49 -1.63 10.16 7.55
CA HIS A 49 -0.37 10.36 6.81
C HIS A 49 0.61 11.28 7.53
N TYR A 50 0.14 12.12 8.46
CA TYR A 50 1.00 13.00 9.28
C TYR A 50 1.33 12.38 10.64
N MET A 51 0.86 11.16 10.93
CA MET A 51 1.18 10.41 12.15
C MET A 51 2.49 9.62 12.00
N ILE A 52 3.56 10.30 11.55
CA ILE A 52 4.89 9.69 11.40
C ILE A 52 5.67 9.94 12.68
N ASP A 53 5.98 8.89 13.42
CA ASP A 53 6.95 8.98 14.51
C ASP A 53 8.37 8.88 13.94
N LEU A 54 9.05 10.02 13.89
CA LEU A 54 10.43 10.10 13.42
C LEU A 54 11.45 9.69 14.49
N SER A 55 11.04 9.66 15.75
CA SER A 55 11.92 9.36 16.89
C SER A 55 11.96 7.87 17.24
N HIS A 56 10.82 7.20 17.31
CA HIS A 56 10.72 5.80 17.70
C HIS A 56 10.26 4.90 16.54
N GLY A 57 9.11 5.19 15.94
CA GLY A 57 8.51 4.41 14.86
C GLY A 57 8.07 3.00 15.29
N PRO A 58 7.45 2.22 14.41
CA PRO A 58 7.08 0.83 14.67
C PRO A 58 8.33 -0.06 14.78
N CYS A 59 8.16 -1.28 15.31
CA CYS A 59 9.25 -2.24 15.41
C CYS A 59 9.91 -2.51 14.05
N ILE A 60 11.18 -2.90 14.07
CA ILE A 60 11.99 -3.08 12.84
C ILE A 60 11.34 -4.07 11.86
N TYR A 61 10.69 -5.12 12.36
CA TYR A 61 9.99 -6.11 11.55
C TYR A 61 8.90 -5.46 10.69
N LYS A 62 8.05 -4.64 11.29
CA LYS A 62 6.97 -3.91 10.58
C LYS A 62 7.51 -2.89 9.58
N ARG A 63 8.69 -2.33 9.82
CA ARG A 63 9.35 -1.43 8.87
C ARG A 63 9.93 -2.16 7.68
N ILE A 64 10.33 -3.42 7.84
CA ILE A 64 10.90 -4.24 6.77
C ILE A 64 9.79 -4.83 5.91
N SER A 65 8.82 -5.52 6.51
CA SER A 65 7.79 -6.30 5.82
C SER A 65 6.53 -5.50 5.45
N GLY A 66 6.33 -4.33 6.04
CA GLY A 66 5.15 -3.49 5.81
C GLY A 66 3.92 -4.00 6.55
N CYS A 67 2.75 -4.02 5.89
CA CYS A 67 1.47 -4.29 6.53
C CYS A 67 1.17 -5.78 6.77
N GLY A 68 1.97 -6.70 6.23
CA GLY A 68 1.75 -8.14 6.36
C GLY A 68 0.64 -8.72 5.48
N SER A 69 0.17 -7.96 4.48
CA SER A 69 -0.80 -8.41 3.48
C SER A 69 -0.35 -9.71 2.80
N GLY A 70 -1.26 -10.68 2.69
CA GLY A 70 -0.99 -11.98 2.07
C GLY A 70 -0.10 -12.93 2.87
N THR A 71 0.36 -12.50 4.06
CA THR A 71 1.21 -13.33 4.93
C THR A 71 0.71 -13.40 6.36
N GLU A 72 0.35 -12.26 6.97
CA GLU A 72 -0.14 -12.16 8.35
C GLU A 72 -1.67 -12.07 8.42
N TYR A 73 -2.32 -11.64 7.34
CA TYR A 73 -3.77 -11.57 7.22
C TYR A 73 -4.20 -11.70 5.75
N PHE A 74 -5.48 -12.01 5.54
CA PHE A 74 -6.12 -12.18 4.25
C PHE A 74 -7.47 -11.49 4.22
N ALA A 75 -7.92 -11.08 3.04
CA ALA A 75 -9.30 -10.72 2.80
C ALA A 75 -10.10 -11.97 2.42
N VAL A 76 -11.26 -12.14 3.01
CA VAL A 76 -12.20 -13.23 2.70
C VAL A 76 -13.42 -12.60 2.03
N THR A 77 -13.79 -13.10 0.85
CA THR A 77 -15.02 -12.68 0.17
C THR A 77 -16.25 -13.36 0.77
N PRO A 78 -17.46 -12.87 0.52
CA PRO A 78 -18.69 -13.55 0.93
C PRO A 78 -18.83 -14.98 0.36
N TRP A 79 -18.12 -15.27 -0.72
CA TRP A 79 -18.09 -16.60 -1.36
C TRP A 79 -16.95 -17.48 -0.87
N GLY A 80 -16.21 -17.03 0.12
CA GLY A 80 -15.13 -17.78 0.74
C GLY A 80 -13.76 -17.69 0.04
N ASP A 81 -13.63 -16.89 -1.03
CA ASP A 81 -12.35 -16.73 -1.70
C ASP A 81 -11.34 -15.95 -0.83
N LEU A 82 -10.08 -16.33 -0.89
CA LEU A 82 -8.97 -15.70 -0.17
C LEU A 82 -8.14 -14.82 -1.10
N TYR A 83 -7.91 -13.57 -0.67
CA TYR A 83 -7.06 -12.59 -1.35
C TYR A 83 -6.04 -12.00 -0.37
N PRO A 84 -4.89 -11.48 -0.84
CA PRO A 84 -3.87 -10.88 0.03
C PRO A 84 -4.40 -9.77 0.93
N CYS A 85 -5.25 -8.87 0.40
CA CYS A 85 -6.02 -7.89 1.16
C CYS A 85 -7.23 -7.43 0.34
N HIS A 86 -8.08 -6.58 0.95
CA HIS A 86 -9.31 -6.08 0.31
C HIS A 86 -9.08 -5.37 -1.04
N GLN A 87 -7.89 -4.85 -1.30
CA GLN A 87 -7.58 -4.13 -2.54
C GLN A 87 -7.34 -5.05 -3.74
N PHE A 88 -7.12 -6.34 -3.50
CA PHE A 88 -6.95 -7.35 -4.54
C PHE A 88 -8.21 -8.18 -4.77
N VAL A 89 -9.27 -7.93 -3.99
CA VAL A 89 -10.53 -8.66 -4.13
C VAL A 89 -11.11 -8.42 -5.53
N GLY A 90 -11.48 -9.53 -6.19
CA GLY A 90 -12.02 -9.52 -7.55
C GLY A 90 -10.99 -9.61 -8.66
N ASP A 91 -9.69 -9.60 -8.32
CA ASP A 91 -8.64 -9.85 -9.28
C ASP A 91 -8.18 -11.30 -9.21
N GLU A 92 -8.63 -12.12 -10.14
CA GLU A 92 -8.31 -13.55 -10.19
C GLU A 92 -6.81 -13.86 -10.19
N ALA A 93 -5.98 -12.93 -10.68
CA ALA A 93 -4.52 -13.10 -10.66
C ALA A 93 -3.94 -13.11 -9.23
N TYR A 94 -4.70 -12.62 -8.24
CA TYR A 94 -4.29 -12.57 -6.84
C TYR A 94 -5.12 -13.49 -5.94
N LYS A 95 -5.97 -14.32 -6.50
CA LYS A 95 -6.70 -15.31 -5.73
C LYS A 95 -5.75 -16.34 -5.15
N MET A 96 -5.70 -16.41 -3.81
CA MET A 96 -4.78 -17.27 -3.07
C MET A 96 -5.35 -18.65 -2.76
N GLY A 97 -6.67 -18.79 -2.82
CA GLY A 97 -7.38 -20.01 -2.46
C GLY A 97 -8.77 -19.70 -1.93
N ASP A 98 -9.25 -20.54 -1.03
CA ASP A 98 -10.57 -20.39 -0.40
C ASP A 98 -10.57 -20.93 1.04
N ILE A 99 -11.66 -20.65 1.79
CA ILE A 99 -11.77 -21.05 3.20
C ILE A 99 -11.89 -22.55 3.42
N TRP A 100 -12.24 -23.33 2.39
CA TRP A 100 -12.41 -24.79 2.51
C TRP A 100 -11.12 -25.54 2.21
N ASN A 101 -10.35 -25.07 1.21
CA ASN A 101 -9.11 -25.69 0.77
C ASN A 101 -7.86 -24.97 1.31
N GLY A 102 -8.04 -23.81 1.94
CA GLY A 102 -6.95 -22.99 2.41
C GLY A 102 -6.21 -22.28 1.26
N ILE A 103 -4.92 -22.01 1.48
CA ILE A 103 -4.09 -21.36 0.46
C ILE A 103 -3.65 -22.43 -0.54
N THR A 104 -4.15 -22.33 -1.76
CA THR A 104 -3.81 -23.22 -2.87
C THR A 104 -2.77 -22.61 -3.81
N ASN A 105 -2.58 -21.30 -3.79
CA ASN A 105 -1.59 -20.56 -4.58
C ASN A 105 -0.49 -20.02 -3.67
N GLU A 106 0.46 -20.87 -3.32
CA GLU A 106 1.62 -20.51 -2.48
C GLU A 106 2.58 -19.54 -3.18
N GLU A 107 2.59 -19.47 -4.50
CA GLU A 107 3.44 -18.56 -5.25
C GLU A 107 3.11 -17.11 -4.92
N ILE A 108 1.82 -16.76 -4.93
CA ILE A 108 1.35 -15.42 -4.54
C ILE A 108 1.80 -15.11 -3.11
N ARG A 109 1.62 -16.05 -2.19
CA ARG A 109 2.03 -15.87 -0.80
C ARG A 109 3.52 -15.61 -0.66
N GLN A 110 4.36 -16.35 -1.38
CA GLN A 110 5.80 -16.14 -1.38
C GLN A 110 6.17 -14.78 -1.98
N ASP A 111 5.51 -14.35 -3.05
CA ASP A 111 5.71 -13.03 -3.64
C ASP A 111 5.45 -11.91 -2.62
N PHE A 112 4.36 -12.01 -1.87
CA PHE A 112 4.05 -11.05 -0.80
C PHE A 112 5.07 -11.11 0.35
N LYS A 113 5.48 -12.30 0.75
CA LYS A 113 6.50 -12.51 1.79
C LYS A 113 7.86 -11.92 1.40
N MET A 114 8.25 -12.10 0.14
CA MET A 114 9.52 -11.57 -0.38
C MET A 114 9.47 -10.09 -0.71
N CYS A 115 8.28 -9.47 -0.75
CA CYS A 115 8.11 -8.04 -1.01
C CYS A 115 8.45 -7.22 0.23
N ASN A 116 9.75 -7.05 0.50
CA ASN A 116 10.26 -6.28 1.64
C ASN A 116 11.16 -5.12 1.18
N VAL A 117 11.55 -4.27 2.13
CA VAL A 117 12.33 -3.05 1.85
C VAL A 117 13.69 -3.35 1.19
N TYR A 118 14.30 -4.49 1.48
CA TYR A 118 15.60 -4.85 0.92
C TYR A 118 15.51 -5.47 -0.48
N ALA A 119 14.34 -6.00 -0.84
CA ALA A 119 14.10 -6.54 -2.17
C ALA A 119 13.89 -5.47 -3.25
N ARG A 120 13.84 -4.19 -2.85
CA ARG A 120 13.62 -3.04 -3.74
C ARG A 120 14.91 -2.28 -3.96
N GLU A 121 15.29 -2.13 -5.23
CA GLU A 121 16.49 -1.37 -5.57
C GLU A 121 16.37 0.09 -5.14
N GLU A 122 15.23 0.72 -5.39
CA GLU A 122 14.96 2.12 -5.04
C GLU A 122 14.99 2.38 -3.52
N CYS A 123 14.71 1.34 -2.72
CA CYS A 123 14.73 1.44 -1.27
C CYS A 123 16.11 1.15 -0.67
N ARG A 124 17.01 0.50 -1.40
CA ARG A 124 18.29 0.04 -0.87
C ARG A 124 19.12 1.17 -0.30
N ASP A 125 19.20 2.28 -1.03
CA ASP A 125 20.01 3.45 -0.67
C ASP A 125 19.17 4.65 -0.22
N CYS A 126 17.84 4.46 -0.07
CA CYS A 126 16.93 5.50 0.37
C CYS A 126 17.13 5.81 1.86
N TRP A 127 17.35 7.07 2.21
CA TRP A 127 17.49 7.53 3.61
C TRP A 127 16.22 7.22 4.44
N ALA A 128 15.04 7.17 3.80
CA ALA A 128 13.75 6.93 4.44
C ALA A 128 13.33 5.45 4.41
N ARG A 129 14.18 4.53 3.97
CA ARG A 129 13.82 3.11 3.71
C ARG A 129 13.11 2.40 4.85
N LEU A 130 13.46 2.72 6.10
CA LEU A 130 12.85 2.11 7.30
C LEU A 130 11.81 3.01 7.97
N ARG A 131 11.45 4.13 7.35
CA ARG A 131 10.48 5.09 7.86
C ARG A 131 9.17 5.10 7.05
N GLY A 132 9.21 4.58 5.80
CA GLY A 132 8.02 4.43 4.96
C GLY A 132 7.16 3.24 5.40
N GLN A 133 5.92 3.50 5.78
CA GLN A 133 4.99 2.45 6.23
C GLN A 133 4.30 1.69 5.10
N ARG A 134 4.55 2.03 3.82
CA ARG A 134 3.74 1.54 2.68
C ARG A 134 4.61 1.05 1.54
N LEU A 135 5.11 -0.16 1.64
CA LEU A 135 6.02 -0.69 0.64
C LEU A 135 5.49 -1.77 -0.32
N PRO A 136 4.42 -2.53 -0.05
CA PRO A 136 4.06 -3.65 -0.94
C PRO A 136 3.44 -3.27 -2.28
N ARG A 137 2.70 -2.15 -2.37
CA ARG A 137 1.81 -1.86 -3.50
C ARG A 137 2.50 -1.55 -4.83
N HIS A 138 3.54 -0.74 -4.81
CA HIS A 138 4.13 -0.21 -6.05
C HIS A 138 4.81 -1.28 -6.93
N ARG A 139 5.35 -2.35 -6.36
CA ARG A 139 6.02 -3.42 -7.12
C ARG A 139 5.07 -4.44 -7.73
N LEU A 140 3.97 -4.73 -7.07
CA LEU A 140 2.96 -5.62 -7.62
C LEU A 140 2.29 -4.98 -8.85
N ASP A 141 2.05 -3.68 -8.82
CA ASP A 141 1.57 -2.93 -9.98
C ASP A 141 2.59 -2.88 -11.13
N GLN A 142 3.88 -2.70 -10.83
CA GLN A 142 4.92 -2.72 -11.87
C GLN A 142 5.13 -4.12 -12.47
N ARG A 143 4.97 -5.22 -11.70
CA ARG A 143 4.93 -6.57 -12.25
C ARG A 143 3.72 -6.79 -13.14
N ARG A 144 2.55 -6.27 -12.76
CA ARG A 144 1.35 -6.28 -13.61
C ARG A 144 1.61 -5.58 -14.95
N LEU A 145 2.23 -4.41 -14.93
CA LEU A 145 2.62 -3.69 -16.14
C LEU A 145 3.64 -4.50 -16.97
N ARG A 146 4.66 -5.09 -16.35
CA ARG A 146 5.66 -5.91 -17.08
C ARG A 146 5.07 -7.19 -17.64
N LEU A 147 4.23 -7.92 -16.90
CA LEU A 147 3.60 -9.14 -17.39
C LEU A 147 2.58 -8.86 -18.51
N ARG A 148 1.88 -7.72 -18.48
CA ARG A 148 1.01 -7.30 -19.60
C ARG A 148 1.81 -6.86 -20.82
N LEU A 149 2.97 -6.22 -20.65
CA LEU A 149 3.85 -5.82 -21.76
C LEU A 149 4.64 -6.98 -22.38
N GLN A 150 4.77 -8.11 -21.68
CA GLN A 150 5.40 -9.34 -22.23
C GLN A 150 4.38 -10.26 -22.90
N ALA A 151 3.09 -10.00 -22.79
CA ALA A 151 2.01 -10.75 -23.44
C ALA A 151 1.55 -10.14 -24.77
N PHE A 152 2.22 -9.09 -25.24
CA PHE A 152 2.16 -8.50 -26.60
C PHE A 152 3.54 -8.59 -27.26
#